data_7558950d977cb055120344d601468a2c
#
_entry.id   7558950d977cb055120344d601468a2c
#
_cell.length_a   1.000
_cell.length_b   1.000
_cell.length_c   1.000
_cell.angle_alpha   90.00
_cell.angle_beta   90.00
_cell.angle_gamma   90.00
#
_symmetry.space_group_name_H-M   'P 1'
#
loop_
_entity.id
_entity.type
_entity.pdbx_description
1 polymer ?
#
loop_
_entity_poly.entity_id
_entity_poly.type
_entity_poly.pdbx_seq_one_letter_code
_entity_poly.pdbx_strand_id
1 'polypeptide(L)'
;MSEEVKINEENQFTFENPEYRKTYWHTCSHVLAQAVKRLWPEVKLAIGPSIDNGFYYDMLAPFSFTPENLAEIEAEMRKICKEKLKLERFELPRAEAIKFMEEREEPYKAELIRDLPEEAVISFYSQGDFTDLCAGPHLMSTKTIKAFKLISSSGAYWRGSEKNKMLSRIYGTAYTKKADLDAYLEHLEDIKKRDHNKLGREMEIFTTCLLYTSDAADEL
;
A
#
# COMPACT_ATOMS: atom_id res chain seq x y z
N MET A 1 -28.27 0.58 6.68
CA MET A 1 -28.69 1.32 5.46
C MET A 1 -27.58 2.29 5.16
N SER A 2 -26.73 1.97 4.20
CA SER A 2 -25.66 2.86 3.72
C SER A 2 -26.32 3.95 2.86
N GLU A 3 -26.21 5.21 3.29
CA GLU A 3 -26.58 6.34 2.44
C GLU A 3 -25.66 6.34 1.23
N GLU A 4 -26.22 6.06 0.06
CA GLU A 4 -25.56 6.27 -1.22
C GLU A 4 -25.32 7.78 -1.38
N VAL A 5 -24.07 8.19 -1.22
CA VAL A 5 -23.66 9.58 -1.49
C VAL A 5 -23.85 9.81 -3.00
N LYS A 6 -24.84 10.61 -3.37
CA LYS A 6 -25.03 11.03 -4.74
C LYS A 6 -23.83 11.84 -5.18
N ILE A 7 -23.09 11.32 -6.17
CA ILE A 7 -21.94 11.99 -6.77
C ILE A 7 -22.46 13.16 -7.59
N ASN A 8 -22.29 14.39 -7.10
CA ASN A 8 -22.53 15.62 -7.83
C ASN A 8 -21.20 16.12 -8.39
N GLU A 9 -21.23 17.00 -9.40
CA GLU A 9 -19.99 17.61 -9.94
C GLU A 9 -19.13 18.30 -8.86
N GLU A 10 -19.75 18.82 -7.81
CA GLU A 10 -19.07 19.45 -6.67
C GLU A 10 -18.31 18.45 -5.78
N ASN A 11 -18.77 17.18 -5.67
CA ASN A 11 -18.19 16.14 -4.82
C ASN A 11 -17.24 15.20 -5.57
N GLN A 12 -17.07 15.35 -6.86
CA GLN A 12 -16.30 14.43 -7.69
C GLN A 12 -14.83 14.31 -7.26
N PHE A 13 -14.25 15.40 -6.74
CA PHE A 13 -12.84 15.47 -6.30
C PHE A 13 -12.70 15.62 -4.78
N THR A 14 -13.67 15.17 -4.02
CA THR A 14 -13.63 15.21 -2.56
C THR A 14 -13.35 13.83 -1.97
N PHE A 15 -12.78 13.80 -0.77
CA PHE A 15 -12.46 12.55 -0.08
C PHE A 15 -13.71 11.76 0.38
N GLU A 16 -14.87 12.36 0.29
CA GLU A 16 -16.18 11.73 0.51
C GLU A 16 -16.55 10.79 -0.63
N ASN A 17 -16.07 11.10 -1.86
CA ASN A 17 -16.24 10.21 -3.00
C ASN A 17 -15.31 8.98 -2.88
N PRO A 18 -15.86 7.75 -2.78
CA PRO A 18 -15.06 6.53 -2.63
C PRO A 18 -14.09 6.28 -3.78
N GLU A 19 -14.46 6.61 -5.03
CA GLU A 19 -13.59 6.42 -6.20
C GLU A 19 -12.42 7.40 -6.19
N TYR A 20 -12.68 8.66 -5.86
CA TYR A 20 -11.62 9.65 -5.70
C TYR A 20 -10.67 9.25 -4.56
N ARG A 21 -11.20 8.78 -3.44
CA ARG A 21 -10.42 8.31 -2.30
C ARG A 21 -9.54 7.12 -2.65
N LYS A 22 -10.07 6.13 -3.38
CA LYS A 22 -9.29 5.00 -3.89
C LYS A 22 -8.16 5.45 -4.82
N THR A 23 -8.48 6.35 -5.76
CA THR A 23 -7.49 6.94 -6.68
C THR A 23 -6.40 7.71 -5.92
N TYR A 24 -6.78 8.43 -4.89
CA TYR A 24 -5.85 9.17 -4.02
C TYR A 24 -4.88 8.22 -3.32
N TRP A 25 -5.39 7.19 -2.65
CA TRP A 25 -4.58 6.18 -1.98
C TRP A 25 -3.72 5.37 -2.95
N HIS A 26 -4.25 5.02 -4.11
CA HIS A 26 -3.50 4.34 -5.15
C HIS A 26 -2.33 5.21 -5.66
N THR A 27 -2.53 6.51 -5.81
CA THR A 27 -1.43 7.42 -6.15
C THR A 27 -0.41 7.52 -5.00
N CYS A 28 -0.86 7.50 -3.75
CA CYS A 28 0.06 7.46 -2.60
C CYS A 28 0.91 6.19 -2.57
N SER A 29 0.38 5.03 -3.00
CA SER A 29 1.17 3.80 -3.09
C SER A 29 2.29 3.90 -4.14
N HIS A 30 2.06 4.60 -5.25
CA HIS A 30 3.11 4.88 -6.24
C HIS A 30 4.17 5.87 -5.72
N VAL A 31 3.77 6.88 -4.95
CA VAL A 31 4.72 7.78 -4.28
C VAL A 31 5.57 7.02 -3.25
N LEU A 32 4.97 6.07 -2.52
CA LEU A 32 5.70 5.16 -1.64
C LEU A 32 6.72 4.32 -2.43
N ALA A 33 6.30 3.70 -3.53
CA ALA A 33 7.19 2.88 -4.37
C ALA A 33 8.36 3.71 -4.92
N GLN A 34 8.10 4.91 -5.44
CA GLN A 34 9.15 5.82 -5.89
C GLN A 34 10.11 6.21 -4.77
N ALA A 35 9.62 6.51 -3.58
CA ALA A 35 10.46 6.85 -2.43
C ALA A 35 11.38 5.69 -2.04
N VAL A 36 10.85 4.46 -2.01
CA VAL A 36 11.67 3.27 -1.73
C VAL A 36 12.72 3.04 -2.80
N LYS A 37 12.37 3.18 -4.09
CA LYS A 37 13.35 3.03 -5.19
C LYS A 37 14.44 4.10 -5.18
N ARG A 38 14.14 5.32 -4.75
CA ARG A 38 15.15 6.38 -4.57
C ARG A 38 16.13 6.09 -3.44
N LEU A 39 15.63 5.52 -2.33
CA LEU A 39 16.45 5.18 -1.16
C LEU A 39 17.22 3.86 -1.35
N TRP A 40 16.56 2.87 -1.94
CA TRP A 40 17.11 1.51 -2.15
C TRP A 40 16.78 1.00 -3.55
N PRO A 41 17.59 1.35 -4.57
CA PRO A 41 17.35 0.95 -5.96
C PRO A 41 17.28 -0.56 -6.19
N GLU A 42 17.91 -1.36 -5.33
CA GLU A 42 17.93 -2.83 -5.39
C GLU A 42 16.60 -3.48 -5.00
N VAL A 43 15.72 -2.77 -4.29
CA VAL A 43 14.39 -3.28 -3.91
C VAL A 43 13.54 -3.50 -5.15
N LYS A 44 12.93 -4.69 -5.27
CA LYS A 44 12.08 -5.05 -6.41
C LYS A 44 10.61 -4.83 -6.05
N LEU A 45 9.90 -4.18 -6.94
CA LEU A 45 8.51 -3.80 -6.73
C LEU A 45 7.56 -4.91 -7.18
N ALA A 46 6.47 -5.13 -6.43
CA ALA A 46 5.43 -6.08 -6.78
C ALA A 46 4.09 -5.37 -7.06
N ILE A 47 3.22 -5.22 -6.09
CA ILE A 47 1.91 -4.60 -6.26
C ILE A 47 1.60 -3.60 -5.14
N GLY A 48 0.83 -2.53 -5.49
CA GLY A 48 0.49 -1.46 -4.57
C GLY A 48 -0.94 -0.95 -4.72
N PRO A 49 -1.98 -1.74 -4.34
CA PRO A 49 -3.36 -1.30 -4.43
C PRO A 49 -3.77 -0.36 -3.30
N SER A 50 -4.88 0.33 -3.51
CA SER A 50 -5.64 0.94 -2.42
C SER A 50 -6.47 -0.12 -1.68
N ILE A 51 -6.69 0.10 -0.39
CA ILE A 51 -7.55 -0.70 0.48
C ILE A 51 -8.57 0.21 1.19
N ASP A 52 -9.48 -0.35 1.99
CA ASP A 52 -10.60 0.39 2.59
C ASP A 52 -10.21 1.63 3.39
N ASN A 53 -9.07 1.60 4.09
CA ASN A 53 -8.61 2.70 4.96
C ASN A 53 -7.19 3.18 4.62
N GLY A 54 -6.76 3.01 3.37
CA GLY A 54 -5.43 3.44 2.97
C GLY A 54 -4.90 2.70 1.75
N PHE A 55 -3.63 2.38 1.79
CA PHE A 55 -2.91 1.69 0.72
C PHE A 55 -1.81 0.81 1.30
N TYR A 56 -1.32 -0.10 0.49
CA TYR A 56 -0.06 -0.78 0.77
C TYR A 56 0.79 -0.91 -0.50
N TYR A 57 2.03 -1.31 -0.31
CA TYR A 57 2.87 -1.75 -1.41
C TYR A 57 3.69 -2.97 -0.99
N ASP A 58 3.68 -3.99 -1.85
CA ASP A 58 4.47 -5.21 -1.70
C ASP A 58 5.76 -5.07 -2.47
N MET A 59 6.88 -5.41 -1.84
CA MET A 59 8.20 -5.31 -2.43
C MET A 59 9.16 -6.35 -1.87
N LEU A 60 10.12 -6.79 -2.66
CA LEU A 60 11.20 -7.65 -2.21
C LEU A 60 12.39 -6.77 -1.83
N ALA A 61 12.64 -6.67 -0.54
CA ALA A 61 13.82 -6.02 0.01
C ALA A 61 14.80 -7.08 0.56
N PRO A 62 16.13 -6.86 0.52
CA PRO A 62 17.11 -7.75 1.14
C PRO A 62 17.17 -7.64 2.67
N PHE A 63 16.33 -6.78 3.26
CA PHE A 63 16.24 -6.48 4.69
C PHE A 63 14.78 -6.30 5.11
N SER A 64 14.53 -6.27 6.42
CA SER A 64 13.22 -5.93 6.97
C SER A 64 13.12 -4.42 7.24
N PHE A 65 12.01 -3.80 6.87
CA PHE A 65 11.78 -2.38 7.13
C PHE A 65 11.52 -2.13 8.61
N THR A 66 12.37 -1.30 9.21
CA THR A 66 12.25 -0.84 10.60
C THR A 66 11.41 0.44 10.69
N PRO A 67 10.96 0.85 11.89
CA PRO A 67 10.30 2.14 12.08
C PRO A 67 11.12 3.34 11.58
N GLU A 68 12.45 3.28 11.73
CA GLU A 68 13.38 4.29 11.24
C GLU A 68 13.34 4.36 9.70
N ASN A 69 13.36 3.20 9.02
CA ASN A 69 13.22 3.16 7.57
C ASN A 69 11.88 3.72 7.11
N LEU A 70 10.79 3.45 7.82
CA LEU A 70 9.49 4.04 7.50
C LEU A 70 9.51 5.57 7.61
N ALA A 71 10.23 6.11 8.61
CA ALA A 71 10.39 7.56 8.76
C ALA A 71 11.23 8.17 7.61
N GLU A 72 12.28 7.49 7.16
CA GLU A 72 13.08 7.91 6.00
C GLU A 72 12.25 7.89 4.71
N ILE A 73 11.46 6.84 4.50
CA ILE A 73 10.55 6.74 3.36
C ILE A 73 9.54 7.88 3.38
N GLU A 74 8.91 8.18 4.53
CA GLU A 74 7.99 9.31 4.66
C GLU A 74 8.66 10.65 4.33
N ALA A 75 9.91 10.84 4.74
CA ALA A 75 10.65 12.06 4.42
C ALA A 75 10.89 12.20 2.92
N GLU A 76 11.23 11.09 2.23
CA GLU A 76 11.42 11.08 0.78
C GLU A 76 10.09 11.26 0.03
N MET A 77 9.01 10.61 0.48
CA MET A 77 7.66 10.83 -0.07
C MET A 77 7.25 12.31 0.01
N ARG A 78 7.58 12.99 1.12
CA ARG A 78 7.31 14.44 1.24
C ARG A 78 8.11 15.27 0.24
N LYS A 79 9.34 14.88 -0.11
CA LYS A 79 10.13 15.54 -1.17
C LYS A 79 9.46 15.35 -2.53
N ILE A 80 9.10 14.11 -2.87
CA ILE A 80 8.41 13.78 -4.13
C ILE A 80 7.10 14.58 -4.27
N CYS A 81 6.30 14.69 -3.21
CA CYS A 81 5.08 15.51 -3.24
C CYS A 81 5.36 17.00 -3.47
N LYS A 82 6.48 17.54 -2.93
CA LYS A 82 6.91 18.92 -3.15
C LYS A 82 7.40 19.18 -4.57
N GLU A 83 7.91 18.18 -5.26
CA GLU A 83 8.33 18.26 -6.67
C GLU A 83 7.13 18.46 -7.61
N LYS A 84 5.91 18.16 -7.17
CA LYS A 84 4.65 18.36 -7.93
C LYS A 84 4.67 17.63 -9.28
N LEU A 85 5.18 16.40 -9.28
CA LEU A 85 5.33 15.59 -10.48
C LEU A 85 3.96 15.33 -11.12
N LYS A 86 3.91 15.38 -12.43
CA LYS A 86 2.73 14.93 -13.20
C LYS A 86 2.76 13.41 -13.30
N LEU A 87 1.58 12.81 -13.31
CA LEU A 87 1.42 11.39 -13.62
C LEU A 87 0.89 11.28 -15.05
N GLU A 88 1.64 10.60 -15.89
CA GLU A 88 1.33 10.44 -17.31
C GLU A 88 1.14 8.96 -17.62
N ARG A 89 -0.01 8.62 -18.20
CA ARG A 89 -0.34 7.26 -18.61
C ARG A 89 0.16 7.03 -20.04
N PHE A 90 0.79 5.88 -20.26
CA PHE A 90 1.13 5.41 -21.60
C PHE A 90 0.94 3.89 -21.69
N GLU A 91 0.91 3.37 -22.89
CA GLU A 91 0.69 1.96 -23.18
C GLU A 91 1.83 1.41 -24.00
N LEU A 92 2.18 0.14 -23.79
CA LEU A 92 3.15 -0.57 -24.58
C LEU A 92 2.59 -1.91 -25.04
N PRO A 93 2.98 -2.39 -26.25
CA PRO A 93 2.75 -3.75 -26.67
C PRO A 93 3.39 -4.74 -25.68
N ARG A 94 2.78 -5.91 -25.50
CA ARG A 94 3.21 -6.89 -24.49
C ARG A 94 4.70 -7.22 -24.53
N ALA A 95 5.25 -7.48 -25.71
CA ALA A 95 6.67 -7.83 -25.85
C ALA A 95 7.58 -6.67 -25.39
N GLU A 96 7.24 -5.44 -25.74
CA GLU A 96 7.97 -4.25 -25.34
C GLU A 96 7.80 -3.97 -23.84
N ALA A 97 6.59 -4.17 -23.29
CA ALA A 97 6.29 -4.01 -21.89
C ALA A 97 7.09 -4.98 -20.99
N ILE A 98 7.20 -6.26 -21.41
CA ILE A 98 8.01 -7.24 -20.70
C ILE A 98 9.48 -6.83 -20.71
N LYS A 99 10.03 -6.52 -21.90
CA LYS A 99 11.41 -6.08 -22.05
C LYS A 99 11.71 -4.82 -21.22
N PHE A 100 10.79 -3.86 -21.24
CA PHE A 100 10.87 -2.62 -20.46
C PHE A 100 10.98 -2.87 -18.94
N MET A 101 10.25 -3.85 -18.41
CA MET A 101 10.34 -4.24 -17.00
C MET A 101 11.57 -5.08 -16.68
N GLU A 102 12.00 -5.94 -17.60
CA GLU A 102 13.23 -6.73 -17.46
C GLU A 102 14.48 -5.85 -17.44
N GLU A 103 14.56 -4.85 -18.33
CA GLU A 103 15.64 -3.85 -18.36
C GLU A 103 15.72 -3.01 -17.07
N ARG A 104 14.60 -2.84 -16.37
CA ARG A 104 14.52 -2.18 -15.07
C ARG A 104 14.70 -3.13 -13.90
N GLU A 105 14.98 -4.40 -14.18
CA GLU A 105 15.13 -5.45 -13.17
C GLU A 105 13.91 -5.58 -12.24
N GLU A 106 12.69 -5.44 -12.77
CA GLU A 106 11.43 -5.60 -12.04
C GLU A 106 10.75 -6.93 -12.39
N PRO A 107 11.23 -8.06 -11.85
CA PRO A 107 10.80 -9.41 -12.26
C PRO A 107 9.31 -9.67 -11.96
N TYR A 108 8.80 -9.17 -10.84
CA TYR A 108 7.39 -9.34 -10.48
C TYR A 108 6.45 -8.61 -11.44
N LYS A 109 6.86 -7.44 -11.93
CA LYS A 109 6.09 -6.70 -12.95
C LYS A 109 6.11 -7.42 -14.30
N ALA A 110 7.25 -7.94 -14.71
CA ALA A 110 7.35 -8.75 -15.92
C ALA A 110 6.51 -10.04 -15.82
N GLU A 111 6.50 -10.71 -14.67
CA GLU A 111 5.64 -11.87 -14.39
C GLU A 111 4.15 -11.50 -14.48
N LEU A 112 3.73 -10.40 -13.87
CA LEU A 112 2.35 -9.93 -13.95
C LEU A 112 1.90 -9.68 -15.40
N ILE A 113 2.77 -9.07 -16.23
CA ILE A 113 2.44 -8.83 -17.63
C ILE A 113 2.26 -10.14 -18.40
N ARG A 114 3.09 -11.16 -18.12
CA ARG A 114 2.97 -12.48 -18.77
C ARG A 114 1.65 -13.19 -18.45
N ASP A 115 1.14 -12.98 -17.24
CA ASP A 115 -0.09 -13.61 -16.77
C ASP A 115 -1.38 -12.88 -17.19
N LEU A 116 -1.28 -11.67 -17.71
CA LEU A 116 -2.44 -10.96 -18.24
C LEU A 116 -3.00 -11.68 -19.48
N PRO A 117 -4.34 -11.64 -19.71
CA PRO A 117 -4.95 -12.14 -20.95
C PRO A 117 -4.31 -11.51 -22.18
N GLU A 118 -4.25 -12.24 -23.32
CA GLU A 118 -3.59 -11.75 -24.55
C GLU A 118 -4.14 -10.41 -25.04
N GLU A 119 -5.43 -10.17 -24.87
CA GLU A 119 -6.14 -8.96 -25.30
C GLU A 119 -6.01 -7.80 -24.28
N ALA A 120 -5.35 -8.02 -23.13
CA ALA A 120 -5.25 -6.99 -22.10
C ALA A 120 -4.37 -5.82 -22.56
N VAL A 121 -4.88 -4.62 -22.37
CA VAL A 121 -4.12 -3.37 -22.56
C VAL A 121 -3.12 -3.25 -21.42
N ILE A 122 -1.84 -3.15 -21.77
CA ILE A 122 -0.76 -3.01 -20.79
C ILE A 122 -0.41 -1.53 -20.69
N SER A 123 -0.76 -0.94 -19.56
CA SER A 123 -0.53 0.47 -19.29
C SER A 123 0.46 0.69 -18.16
N PHE A 124 1.13 1.80 -18.25
CA PHE A 124 2.10 2.30 -17.30
C PHE A 124 1.76 3.72 -16.89
N TYR A 125 2.19 4.08 -15.70
CA TYR A 125 2.19 5.47 -15.26
C TYR A 125 3.60 5.92 -14.95
N SER A 126 4.02 7.03 -15.60
CA SER A 126 5.28 7.70 -15.28
C SER A 126 5.05 8.86 -14.31
N GLN A 127 5.97 9.02 -13.39
CA GLN A 127 5.96 10.05 -12.35
C GLN A 127 7.38 10.58 -12.18
N GLY A 128 7.74 11.55 -13.02
CA GLY A 128 9.13 12.00 -13.14
C GLY A 128 10.05 10.90 -13.66
N ASP A 129 11.03 10.52 -12.85
CA ASP A 129 12.01 9.46 -13.13
C ASP A 129 11.49 8.04 -12.83
N PHE A 130 10.37 7.94 -12.15
CA PHE A 130 9.75 6.68 -11.76
C PHE A 130 8.65 6.26 -12.76
N THR A 131 8.60 4.96 -13.07
CA THR A 131 7.55 4.38 -13.91
C THR A 131 7.11 3.05 -13.32
N ASP A 132 5.80 2.85 -13.25
CA ASP A 132 5.22 1.61 -12.73
C ASP A 132 4.16 1.04 -13.67
N LEU A 133 4.05 -0.30 -13.70
CA LEU A 133 2.99 -1.04 -14.36
C LEU A 133 1.69 -0.84 -13.58
N CYS A 134 0.70 -0.21 -14.20
CA CYS A 134 -0.57 0.08 -13.53
C CYS A 134 -1.71 0.34 -14.50
N ALA A 135 -2.90 -0.19 -14.17
CA ALA A 135 -4.12 0.11 -14.92
C ALA A 135 -4.73 1.48 -14.57
N GLY A 136 -4.38 2.05 -13.42
CA GLY A 136 -4.95 3.29 -12.92
C GLY A 136 -6.32 3.07 -12.24
N PRO A 137 -7.11 4.14 -12.04
CA PRO A 137 -6.76 5.54 -12.27
C PRO A 137 -5.78 6.10 -11.22
N HIS A 138 -5.18 7.26 -11.56
CA HIS A 138 -4.32 8.03 -10.67
C HIS A 138 -4.70 9.52 -10.67
N LEU A 139 -4.26 10.24 -9.64
CA LEU A 139 -4.30 11.69 -9.63
C LEU A 139 -3.40 12.27 -10.75
N MET A 140 -3.72 13.45 -11.22
CA MET A 140 -2.95 14.10 -12.27
C MET A 140 -1.56 14.57 -11.81
N SER A 141 -1.37 14.77 -10.50
CA SER A 141 -0.11 15.26 -9.93
C SER A 141 0.05 14.89 -8.47
N THR A 142 1.27 14.65 -8.03
CA THR A 142 1.64 14.43 -6.63
C THR A 142 1.39 15.64 -5.74
N LYS A 143 1.20 16.84 -6.30
CA LYS A 143 0.88 18.09 -5.57
C LYS A 143 -0.36 17.96 -4.70
N THR A 144 -1.31 17.14 -5.10
CA THR A 144 -2.60 16.95 -4.39
C THR A 144 -2.41 16.23 -3.06
N ILE A 145 -1.36 15.41 -2.93
CA ILE A 145 -1.08 14.63 -1.72
C ILE A 145 -0.45 15.54 -0.65
N LYS A 146 -1.14 15.70 0.48
CA LYS A 146 -0.73 16.63 1.54
C LYS A 146 -0.41 15.96 2.86
N ALA A 147 -1.25 15.03 3.28
CA ALA A 147 -1.15 14.38 4.57
C ALA A 147 -1.16 12.86 4.42
N PHE A 148 -0.10 12.20 4.83
CA PHE A 148 0.01 10.74 4.82
C PHE A 148 0.87 10.26 5.98
N LYS A 149 0.70 8.97 6.34
CA LYS A 149 1.46 8.29 7.36
C LYS A 149 1.66 6.83 6.96
N LEU A 150 2.88 6.32 7.12
CA LEU A 150 3.15 4.90 7.06
C LEU A 150 2.86 4.28 8.44
N ILE A 151 2.06 3.22 8.45
CA ILE A 151 1.50 2.66 9.69
C ILE A 151 2.36 1.51 10.21
N SER A 152 2.73 0.60 9.31
CA SER A 152 3.45 -0.62 9.68
C SER A 152 4.10 -1.29 8.48
N SER A 153 5.02 -2.21 8.77
CA SER A 153 5.56 -3.16 7.81
C SER A 153 5.28 -4.58 8.29
N SER A 154 4.96 -5.49 7.38
CA SER A 154 4.74 -6.90 7.65
C SER A 154 5.22 -7.78 6.50
N GLY A 155 5.42 -9.08 6.74
CA GLY A 155 5.64 -10.06 5.68
C GLY A 155 4.34 -10.41 4.96
N ALA A 156 4.41 -10.62 3.66
CA ALA A 156 3.31 -11.11 2.84
C ALA A 156 3.85 -12.05 1.75
N TYR A 157 3.27 -13.24 1.61
CA TYR A 157 3.68 -14.15 0.55
C TYR A 157 3.21 -13.66 -0.82
N TRP A 158 4.09 -13.69 -1.81
CA TRP A 158 3.75 -13.37 -3.19
C TRP A 158 2.53 -14.20 -3.63
N ARG A 159 1.48 -13.55 -4.13
CA ARG A 159 0.20 -14.16 -4.53
C ARG A 159 -0.47 -14.99 -3.42
N GLY A 160 -0.20 -14.68 -2.15
CA GLY A 160 -0.81 -15.36 -1.02
C GLY A 160 -0.41 -16.81 -0.82
N SER A 161 0.61 -17.31 -1.50
CA SER A 161 1.06 -18.69 -1.41
C SER A 161 2.36 -18.79 -0.62
N GLU A 162 2.37 -19.61 0.43
CA GLU A 162 3.56 -19.91 1.26
C GLU A 162 4.71 -20.55 0.48
N LYS A 163 4.43 -21.11 -0.71
CA LYS A 163 5.45 -21.66 -1.60
C LYS A 163 6.26 -20.59 -2.33
N ASN A 164 5.73 -19.38 -2.38
CA ASN A 164 6.35 -18.25 -3.04
C ASN A 164 7.23 -17.45 -2.07
N LYS A 165 8.05 -16.55 -2.61
CA LYS A 165 8.89 -15.67 -1.80
C LYS A 165 8.04 -14.78 -0.89
N MET A 166 8.49 -14.61 0.33
CA MET A 166 7.93 -13.64 1.25
C MET A 166 8.44 -12.26 0.87
N LEU A 167 7.50 -11.35 0.64
CA LEU A 167 7.72 -9.94 0.35
C LEU A 167 7.54 -9.13 1.63
N SER A 168 8.08 -7.93 1.64
CA SER A 168 7.77 -6.92 2.65
C SER A 168 6.57 -6.09 2.16
N ARG A 169 5.54 -5.97 2.99
CA ARG A 169 4.37 -5.14 2.76
C ARG A 169 4.40 -3.94 3.68
N ILE A 170 4.40 -2.75 3.11
CA ILE A 170 4.31 -1.49 3.86
C ILE A 170 2.90 -0.95 3.73
N TYR A 171 2.24 -0.72 4.88
CA TYR A 171 0.93 -0.11 4.96
C TYR A 171 1.03 1.38 5.21
N GLY A 172 0.18 2.14 4.55
CA GLY A 172 0.05 3.57 4.75
C GLY A 172 -1.38 4.04 4.64
N THR A 173 -1.64 5.23 5.14
CA THR A 173 -2.88 5.96 4.94
C THR A 173 -2.61 7.40 4.55
N ALA A 174 -3.55 8.04 3.90
CA ALA A 174 -3.42 9.42 3.49
C ALA A 174 -4.77 10.12 3.44
N TYR A 175 -4.75 11.42 3.71
CA TYR A 175 -5.92 12.28 3.74
C TYR A 175 -5.63 13.61 3.04
N THR A 176 -6.68 14.29 2.59
CA THR A 176 -6.55 15.61 1.96
C THR A 176 -6.24 16.70 2.97
N LYS A 177 -6.62 16.51 4.24
CA LYS A 177 -6.36 17.42 5.35
C LYS A 177 -5.56 16.74 6.45
N LYS A 178 -4.65 17.49 7.06
CA LYS A 178 -3.84 16.96 8.18
C LYS A 178 -4.72 16.63 9.41
N ALA A 179 -5.71 17.45 9.69
CA ALA A 179 -6.61 17.21 10.83
C ALA A 179 -7.34 15.87 10.75
N ASP A 180 -7.78 15.46 9.55
CA ASP A 180 -8.44 14.17 9.33
C ASP A 180 -7.47 12.99 9.51
N LEU A 181 -6.21 13.17 9.09
CA LEU A 181 -5.16 12.19 9.34
C LEU A 181 -4.86 12.06 10.84
N ASP A 182 -4.70 13.18 11.54
CA ASP A 182 -4.38 13.19 12.96
C ASP A 182 -5.52 12.53 13.77
N ALA A 183 -6.79 12.83 13.46
CA ALA A 183 -7.96 12.18 14.06
C ALA A 183 -8.00 10.66 13.81
N TYR A 184 -7.66 10.23 12.60
CA TYR A 184 -7.58 8.81 12.28
C TYR A 184 -6.46 8.10 13.06
N LEU A 185 -5.29 8.72 13.19
CA LEU A 185 -4.18 8.16 13.95
C LEU A 185 -4.49 8.05 15.45
N GLU A 186 -5.15 9.06 16.03
CA GLU A 186 -5.63 9.02 17.40
C GLU A 186 -6.63 7.87 17.61
N HIS A 187 -7.56 7.70 16.69
CA HIS A 187 -8.50 6.59 16.72
C HIS A 187 -7.80 5.21 16.66
N LEU A 188 -6.76 5.06 15.83
CA LEU A 188 -5.95 3.83 15.79
C LEU A 188 -5.20 3.57 17.09
N GLU A 189 -4.68 4.62 17.74
CA GLU A 189 -4.03 4.49 19.04
C GLU A 189 -5.03 4.07 20.12
N ASP A 190 -6.24 4.61 20.10
CA ASP A 190 -7.29 4.23 21.04
C ASP A 190 -7.75 2.78 20.85
N ILE A 191 -7.85 2.30 19.60
CA ILE A 191 -8.12 0.88 19.31
C ILE A 191 -7.01 0.00 19.90
N LYS A 192 -5.74 0.37 19.69
CA LYS A 192 -4.59 -0.38 20.24
C LYS A 192 -4.59 -0.40 21.78
N LYS A 193 -5.00 0.69 22.43
CA LYS A 193 -5.14 0.75 23.90
C LYS A 193 -6.29 -0.12 24.42
N ARG A 194 -7.35 -0.29 23.62
CA ARG A 194 -8.54 -1.10 23.95
C ARG A 194 -8.43 -2.57 23.52
N ASP A 195 -7.26 -3.00 23.03
CA ASP A 195 -7.05 -4.41 22.65
C ASP A 195 -7.28 -5.32 23.86
N HIS A 196 -8.37 -6.09 23.80
CA HIS A 196 -8.80 -6.99 24.87
C HIS A 196 -7.74 -7.99 25.28
N ASN A 197 -6.94 -8.47 24.34
CA ASN A 197 -5.85 -9.41 24.62
C ASN A 197 -4.73 -8.76 25.44
N LYS A 198 -4.42 -7.49 25.16
CA LYS A 198 -3.44 -6.72 25.92
C LYS A 198 -3.97 -6.40 27.30
N LEU A 199 -5.18 -5.82 27.38
CA LEU A 199 -5.83 -5.48 28.65
C LEU A 199 -6.05 -6.72 29.52
N GLY A 200 -6.49 -7.83 28.95
CA GLY A 200 -6.71 -9.07 29.69
C GLY A 200 -5.45 -9.64 30.31
N ARG A 201 -4.29 -9.49 29.66
CA ARG A 201 -2.99 -9.89 30.22
C ARG A 201 -2.49 -8.90 31.28
N GLU A 202 -2.57 -7.59 31.01
CA GLU A 202 -2.13 -6.54 31.94
C GLU A 202 -2.96 -6.51 33.23
N MET A 203 -4.26 -6.85 33.13
CA MET A 203 -5.19 -6.92 34.26
C MET A 203 -5.28 -8.31 34.89
N GLU A 204 -4.47 -9.29 34.42
CA GLU A 204 -4.47 -10.68 34.88
C GLU A 204 -5.85 -11.37 34.86
N ILE A 205 -6.75 -10.92 33.96
CA ILE A 205 -8.12 -11.44 33.84
C ILE A 205 -8.13 -12.82 33.20
N PHE A 206 -7.18 -13.09 32.27
CA PHE A 206 -6.98 -14.43 31.67
C PHE A 206 -5.53 -14.63 31.23
N THR A 207 -5.08 -15.87 31.34
CA THR A 207 -3.82 -16.33 30.75
C THR A 207 -4.11 -17.30 29.62
N THR A 208 -3.42 -17.18 28.51
CA THR A 208 -3.47 -18.15 27.42
C THR A 208 -2.66 -19.37 27.86
N CYS A 209 -3.33 -20.45 28.29
CA CYS A 209 -2.67 -21.70 28.64
C CYS A 209 -2.65 -22.61 27.41
N LEU A 210 -1.46 -22.87 26.84
CA LEU A 210 -1.26 -23.79 25.71
C LEU A 210 -1.46 -25.29 26.11
N LEU A 211 -1.65 -25.57 27.38
CA LEU A 211 -1.75 -26.94 27.92
C LEU A 211 -3.18 -27.49 28.03
N TYR A 212 -4.21 -26.69 27.76
CA TYR A 212 -5.61 -27.13 27.98
C TYR A 212 -6.30 -27.73 26.75
N THR A 213 -5.60 -27.96 25.63
CA THR A 213 -6.22 -28.50 24.41
C THR A 213 -6.07 -29.99 24.17
N SER A 214 -5.44 -30.74 25.07
CA SER A 214 -5.23 -32.19 24.84
C SER A 214 -5.84 -33.15 25.86
N ASP A 215 -6.45 -32.68 26.96
CA ASP A 215 -6.80 -33.59 28.08
C ASP A 215 -8.29 -33.61 28.48
N ALA A 216 -9.18 -33.04 27.70
CA ALA A 216 -10.61 -33.02 28.00
C ALA A 216 -11.45 -34.02 27.16
N ALA A 217 -10.83 -34.87 26.35
CA ALA A 217 -11.54 -35.76 25.41
C ALA A 217 -11.41 -37.27 25.73
N ASP A 218 -10.69 -37.70 26.80
CA ASP A 218 -10.43 -39.10 27.05
C ASP A 218 -11.07 -39.66 28.38
N GLU A 219 -11.96 -38.93 29.02
CA GLU A 219 -12.75 -39.47 30.12
C GLU A 219 -14.24 -39.24 29.92
N LEU A 220 -14.88 -40.06 29.07
CA LEU A 220 -16.28 -40.53 29.21
C LEU A 220 -16.47 -41.78 28.35
#